data_893b4df79caeb673513f4174eea1a8b3
#
_entry.id   893b4df79caeb673513f4174eea1a8b3
#
_cell.length_a   1.000
_cell.length_b   1.000
_cell.length_c   1.000
_cell.angle_alpha   90.00
_cell.angle_beta   90.00
_cell.angle_gamma   90.00
#
_symmetry.space_group_name_H-M   'P 1'
#
loop_
_entity.id
_entity.type
_entity.pdbx_description
1 polymer ?
#
loop_
_entity_poly.entity_id
_entity_poly.type
_entity_poly.pdbx_seq_one_letter_code
_entity_poly.pdbx_strand_id
1 'polypeptide(L)'
;CDQLLMLQYSIYSVISPEGCASILWKTSDKAQDAAEALGITAHRLKALGLVDKIISEPVGGAHRDPKQMSAFVKRALGDAFRQVADLKTKDLLERRYERLQSYGRFTDTKAA
;
A
#
# COMPACT_ATOMS: atom_id res chain seq x y z
N CYS A 1 3.18 4.44 10.79
CA CYS A 1 4.39 3.66 10.50
C CYS A 1 5.41 4.51 9.74
N ASP A 2 6.66 4.05 9.69
CA ASP A 2 7.74 4.76 8.99
C ASP A 2 7.90 4.28 7.56
N GLN A 3 7.54 3.03 7.28
CA GLN A 3 7.50 2.44 5.97
C GLN A 3 6.35 1.45 5.85
N LEU A 4 5.72 1.40 4.70
CA LEU A 4 4.70 0.42 4.34
C LEU A 4 5.24 -0.47 3.22
N LEU A 5 5.41 -1.75 3.53
CA LEU A 5 5.82 -2.77 2.58
C LEU A 5 4.61 -3.64 2.23
N MET A 6 4.48 -4.00 0.96
CA MET A 6 3.32 -4.75 0.49
C MET A 6 3.76 -5.89 -0.44
N LEU A 7 3.17 -7.06 -0.31
CA LEU A 7 3.42 -8.16 -1.24
C LEU A 7 2.83 -7.83 -2.61
N GLN A 8 3.45 -8.34 -3.66
CA GLN A 8 3.15 -7.99 -5.06
C GLN A 8 1.69 -8.23 -5.45
N TYR A 9 1.11 -9.33 -5.00
CA TYR A 9 -0.26 -9.73 -5.33
C TYR A 9 -1.25 -9.58 -4.18
N SER A 10 -0.85 -8.91 -3.10
CA SER A 10 -1.75 -8.60 -2.00
C SER A 10 -2.64 -7.40 -2.32
N ILE A 11 -3.70 -7.27 -1.55
CA ILE A 11 -4.59 -6.10 -1.55
C ILE A 11 -4.52 -5.38 -0.20
N TYR A 12 -4.73 -4.07 -0.22
CA TYR A 12 -4.79 -3.25 0.98
C TYR A 12 -6.03 -2.38 0.93
N SER A 13 -7.02 -2.70 1.75
CA SER A 13 -8.33 -2.05 1.72
C SER A 13 -8.97 -2.08 3.11
N VAL A 14 -9.78 -1.08 3.40
CA VAL A 14 -10.58 -0.99 4.63
C VAL A 14 -11.98 -1.60 4.44
N ILE A 15 -12.44 -1.71 3.21
CA ILE A 15 -13.76 -2.22 2.85
C ILE A 15 -13.66 -3.06 1.57
N SER A 16 -14.54 -4.06 1.42
CA SER A 16 -14.62 -4.80 0.16
C SER A 16 -15.19 -3.94 -0.98
N PRO A 17 -14.83 -4.22 -2.25
CA PRO A 17 -15.41 -3.53 -3.39
C PRO A 17 -16.94 -3.59 -3.41
N GLU A 18 -17.53 -4.73 -3.05
CA GLU A 18 -18.99 -4.92 -2.97
C GLU A 18 -19.61 -4.03 -1.89
N GLY A 19 -18.98 -3.96 -0.72
CA GLY A 19 -19.40 -3.09 0.38
C GLY A 19 -19.33 -1.61 -0.03
N CYS A 20 -18.24 -1.20 -0.65
CA CYS A 20 -18.06 0.15 -1.18
C CYS A 20 -19.14 0.48 -2.23
N ALA A 21 -19.38 -0.42 -3.17
CA ALA A 21 -20.40 -0.27 -4.21
C ALA A 21 -21.81 -0.13 -3.61
N SER A 22 -22.12 -0.94 -2.61
CA SER A 22 -23.42 -0.89 -1.93
C SER A 22 -23.66 0.45 -1.22
N ILE A 23 -22.62 1.04 -0.65
CA ILE A 23 -22.70 2.34 0.03
C ILE A 23 -22.86 3.49 -0.99
N LEU A 24 -22.00 3.51 -2.03
CA LEU A 24 -21.93 4.64 -2.96
C LEU A 24 -22.99 4.58 -4.05
N TRP A 25 -23.25 3.41 -4.60
CA TRP A 25 -24.19 3.23 -5.73
C TRP A 25 -25.47 2.48 -5.36
N LYS A 26 -25.60 2.04 -4.09
CA LYS A 26 -26.75 1.30 -3.59
C LYS A 26 -26.99 -0.05 -4.31
N THR A 27 -25.96 -0.59 -4.92
CA THR A 27 -25.97 -1.89 -5.59
C THR A 27 -24.57 -2.53 -5.55
N SER A 28 -24.49 -3.84 -5.36
CA SER A 28 -23.23 -4.58 -5.44
C SER A 28 -22.74 -4.82 -6.87
N ASP A 29 -23.57 -4.59 -7.89
CA ASP A 29 -23.23 -4.81 -9.29
C ASP A 29 -22.08 -3.89 -9.77
N LYS A 30 -21.84 -2.80 -9.03
CA LYS A 30 -20.75 -1.86 -9.27
C LYS A 30 -19.44 -2.20 -8.54
N ALA A 31 -19.29 -3.43 -8.06
CA ALA A 31 -18.07 -3.85 -7.32
C ALA A 31 -16.79 -3.69 -8.14
N GLN A 32 -16.83 -3.92 -9.44
CA GLN A 32 -15.67 -3.72 -10.31
C GLN A 32 -15.26 -2.25 -10.41
N ASP A 33 -16.22 -1.35 -10.63
CA ASP A 33 -15.97 0.09 -10.66
C ASP A 33 -15.42 0.59 -9.32
N ALA A 34 -15.95 0.05 -8.22
CA ALA A 34 -15.47 0.34 -6.87
C ALA A 34 -14.02 -0.14 -6.65
N ALA A 35 -13.68 -1.34 -7.10
CA ALA A 35 -12.32 -1.88 -6.98
C ALA A 35 -11.30 -1.03 -7.75
N GLU A 36 -11.65 -0.57 -8.94
CA GLU A 36 -10.79 0.33 -9.73
C GLU A 36 -10.62 1.69 -9.06
N ALA A 37 -11.71 2.27 -8.56
CA ALA A 37 -11.67 3.57 -7.88
C ALA A 37 -10.85 3.51 -6.57
N LEU A 38 -10.98 2.45 -5.80
CA LEU A 38 -10.23 2.24 -4.56
C LEU A 38 -8.72 2.05 -4.78
N GLY A 39 -8.31 1.51 -5.93
CA GLY A 39 -6.90 1.29 -6.26
C GLY A 39 -6.17 0.40 -5.26
N ILE A 40 -6.79 -0.68 -4.83
CA ILE A 40 -6.37 -1.54 -3.70
C ILE A 40 -5.13 -2.41 -3.95
N THR A 41 -4.60 -2.43 -5.16
CA THR A 41 -3.44 -3.26 -5.53
C THR A 41 -2.12 -2.58 -5.17
N ALA A 42 -1.06 -3.38 -4.96
CA ALA A 42 0.26 -2.90 -4.57
C ALA A 42 0.81 -1.83 -5.53
N HIS A 43 0.69 -2.04 -6.83
CA HIS A 43 1.21 -1.11 -7.84
C HIS A 43 0.46 0.24 -7.86
N ARG A 44 -0.87 0.20 -7.72
CA ARG A 44 -1.69 1.42 -7.64
C ARG A 44 -1.38 2.21 -6.39
N LEU A 45 -1.32 1.53 -5.24
CA LEU A 45 -1.00 2.18 -3.96
C LEU A 45 0.42 2.73 -3.92
N LYS A 46 1.37 2.07 -4.59
CA LYS A 46 2.72 2.62 -4.74
C LYS A 46 2.74 3.87 -5.63
N ALA A 47 2.00 3.87 -6.72
CA ALA A 47 1.87 5.05 -7.60
C ALA A 47 1.24 6.25 -6.87
N LEU A 48 0.32 5.99 -5.92
CA LEU A 48 -0.29 7.00 -5.06
C LEU A 48 0.62 7.45 -3.88
N GLY A 49 1.79 6.84 -3.72
CA GLY A 49 2.73 7.17 -2.63
C GLY A 49 2.36 6.59 -1.27
N LEU A 50 1.40 5.67 -1.20
CA LEU A 50 0.97 5.03 0.05
C LEU A 50 1.87 3.84 0.44
N VAL A 51 2.37 3.10 -0.55
CA VAL A 51 3.28 1.96 -0.38
C VAL A 51 4.69 2.35 -0.76
N ASP A 52 5.66 2.12 0.12
CA ASP A 52 7.06 2.47 -0.13
C ASP A 52 7.78 1.41 -0.97
N LYS A 53 7.52 0.14 -0.68
CA LYS A 53 8.18 -0.96 -1.38
C LYS A 53 7.22 -2.12 -1.62
N ILE A 54 7.25 -2.63 -2.85
CA ILE A 54 6.59 -3.87 -3.21
C ILE A 54 7.59 -5.01 -3.07
N ILE A 55 7.20 -6.07 -2.36
CA ILE A 55 7.99 -7.29 -2.21
C ILE A 55 7.52 -8.27 -3.28
N SER A 56 8.44 -8.67 -4.17
CA SER A 56 8.14 -9.67 -5.19
C SER A 56 7.76 -11.00 -4.57
N GLU A 57 6.83 -11.69 -5.19
CA GLU A 57 6.41 -13.02 -4.78
C GLU A 57 7.05 -14.09 -5.66
N PRO A 58 7.22 -15.33 -5.16
CA PRO A 58 7.63 -16.46 -5.97
C PRO A 58 6.66 -16.69 -7.13
N VAL A 59 7.12 -17.35 -8.17
CA VAL A 59 6.28 -17.76 -9.31
C VAL A 59 5.11 -18.61 -8.80
N GLY A 60 3.89 -18.15 -9.09
CA GLY A 60 2.65 -18.78 -8.63
C GLY A 60 2.12 -18.27 -7.29
N GLY A 61 2.79 -17.27 -6.68
CA GLY A 61 2.35 -16.59 -5.46
C GLY A 61 3.07 -17.04 -4.18
N ALA A 62 2.89 -16.27 -3.12
CA ALA A 62 3.55 -16.48 -1.83
C ALA A 62 3.33 -17.88 -1.23
N HIS A 63 2.15 -18.45 -1.44
CA HIS A 63 1.78 -19.77 -0.91
C HIS A 63 2.44 -20.94 -1.64
N ARG A 64 2.99 -20.74 -2.82
CA ARG A 64 3.66 -21.79 -3.61
C ARG A 64 5.05 -22.10 -3.11
N ASP A 65 5.77 -21.11 -2.60
CA ASP A 65 7.08 -21.29 -1.97
C ASP A 65 7.20 -20.37 -0.74
N PRO A 66 6.65 -20.79 0.42
CA PRO A 66 6.72 -20.00 1.65
C PRO A 66 8.14 -19.74 2.13
N LYS A 67 9.08 -20.66 1.86
CA LYS A 67 10.48 -20.51 2.25
C LYS A 67 11.16 -19.38 1.47
N GLN A 68 10.97 -19.35 0.16
CA GLN A 68 11.49 -18.25 -0.68
C GLN A 68 10.82 -16.93 -0.33
N MET A 69 9.50 -16.95 -0.12
CA MET A 69 8.76 -15.75 0.30
C MET A 69 9.27 -15.19 1.62
N SER A 70 9.49 -16.05 2.61
CA SER A 70 10.07 -15.63 3.91
C SER A 70 11.43 -14.98 3.75
N ALA A 71 12.28 -15.49 2.85
CA ALA A 71 13.59 -14.91 2.55
C ALA A 71 13.46 -13.51 1.92
N PHE A 72 12.50 -13.31 1.01
CA PHE A 72 12.23 -12.01 0.40
C PHE A 72 11.72 -10.99 1.42
N VAL A 73 10.78 -11.40 2.27
CA VAL A 73 10.25 -10.56 3.36
C VAL A 73 11.37 -10.19 4.34
N LYS A 74 12.17 -11.17 4.77
CA LYS A 74 13.31 -10.93 5.68
C LYS A 74 14.27 -9.89 5.12
N ARG A 75 14.62 -9.99 3.84
CA ARG A 75 15.50 -9.02 3.17
C ARG A 75 14.86 -7.63 3.14
N ALA A 76 13.60 -7.55 2.73
CA ALA A 76 12.89 -6.28 2.64
C ALA A 76 12.74 -5.59 4.00
N LEU A 77 12.44 -6.34 5.06
CA LEU A 77 12.38 -5.82 6.43
C LEU A 77 13.76 -5.35 6.92
N GLY A 78 14.82 -6.11 6.65
CA GLY A 78 16.18 -5.72 6.98
C GLY A 78 16.60 -4.41 6.29
N ASP A 79 16.28 -4.26 4.99
CA ASP A 79 16.54 -3.03 4.25
C ASP A 79 15.75 -1.84 4.82
N ALA A 80 14.47 -2.03 5.11
CA ALA A 80 13.61 -1.00 5.69
C ALA A 80 14.10 -0.58 7.09
N PHE A 81 14.49 -1.54 7.91
CA PHE A 81 15.00 -1.28 9.26
C PHE A 81 16.31 -0.48 9.21
N ARG A 82 17.25 -0.85 8.33
CA ARG A 82 18.52 -0.11 8.17
C ARG A 82 18.31 1.37 7.81
N GLN A 83 17.25 1.71 7.10
CA GLN A 83 16.96 3.11 6.73
C GLN A 83 16.54 3.97 7.91
N VAL A 84 16.11 3.38 9.01
CA VAL A 84 15.60 4.12 10.18
C VAL A 84 16.40 3.86 11.46
N ALA A 85 17.24 2.82 11.48
CA ALA A 85 17.94 2.37 12.69
C ALA A 85 18.86 3.43 13.31
N ASP A 86 19.52 4.24 12.46
CA ASP A 86 20.50 5.25 12.90
C ASP A 86 19.85 6.62 13.15
N LEU A 87 18.56 6.76 12.92
CA LEU A 87 17.84 8.00 13.16
C LEU A 87 17.63 8.23 14.65
N LYS A 88 17.84 9.46 15.13
CA LYS A 88 17.42 9.86 16.47
C LYS A 88 15.90 9.83 16.54
N THR A 89 15.36 9.54 17.73
CA THR A 89 13.92 9.46 17.95
C THR A 89 13.18 10.71 17.46
N LYS A 90 13.74 11.89 17.67
CA LYS A 90 13.13 13.15 17.20
C LYS A 90 13.01 13.17 15.68
N ASP A 91 14.07 12.84 14.97
CA ASP A 91 14.12 12.88 13.51
C ASP A 91 13.19 11.81 12.90
N LEU A 92 13.10 10.64 13.57
CA LEU A 92 12.17 9.57 13.18
C LEU A 92 10.71 10.01 13.31
N LEU A 93 10.35 10.67 14.40
CA LEU A 93 8.99 11.17 14.63
C LEU A 93 8.63 12.29 13.65
N GLU A 94 9.55 13.20 13.37
CA GLU A 94 9.36 14.28 12.41
C GLU A 94 9.16 13.73 10.99
N ARG A 95 10.01 12.81 10.56
CA ARG A 95 9.87 12.10 9.27
C ARG A 95 8.51 11.39 9.14
N ARG A 96 8.04 10.75 10.21
CA ARG A 96 6.73 10.09 10.24
C ARG A 96 5.59 11.10 10.11
N TYR A 97 5.70 12.22 10.80
CA TYR A 97 4.73 13.31 10.70
C TYR A 97 4.65 13.89 9.29
N GLU A 98 5.80 14.22 8.69
CA GLU A 98 5.89 14.71 7.32
C GLU A 98 5.29 13.72 6.32
N ARG A 99 5.55 12.43 6.51
CA ARG A 99 4.96 11.37 5.69
C ARG A 99 3.44 11.41 5.75
N LEU A 100 2.84 11.50 6.92
CA LEU A 100 1.38 11.57 7.09
C LEU A 100 0.80 12.83 6.44
N GLN A 101 1.49 13.97 6.56
CA GLN A 101 1.08 15.23 5.94
C GLN A 101 1.22 15.22 4.40
N SER A 102 2.06 14.37 3.86
CA SER A 102 2.31 14.28 2.40
C SER A 102 1.23 13.50 1.64
N TYR A 103 0.33 12.81 2.32
CA TYR A 103 -0.73 12.06 1.67
C TYR A 103 -1.82 12.96 1.08
N GLY A 104 -2.51 12.46 0.03
CA GLY A 104 -3.63 13.15 -0.55
C GLY A 104 -3.24 14.24 -1.56
N ARG A 105 -2.17 14.04 -2.32
CA ARG A 105 -1.83 14.94 -3.44
C ARG A 105 -2.87 14.81 -4.53
N PHE A 106 -3.55 15.90 -4.83
CA PHE A 106 -4.49 15.97 -5.95
C PHE A 106 -4.34 17.31 -6.67
N THR A 107 -4.72 17.33 -7.92
CA THR A 107 -4.83 18.56 -8.70
C THR A 107 -6.31 18.88 -8.81
N ASP A 108 -6.73 20.00 -8.22
CA ASP A 108 -8.08 20.49 -8.39
C ASP A 108 -8.19 21.07 -9.81
N THR A 109 -8.66 20.25 -10.74
CA THR A 109 -9.10 20.75 -12.05
C THR A 109 -10.45 21.45 -11.80
N LYS A 110 -10.40 22.72 -11.41
CA LYS A 110 -11.56 23.58 -11.55
C LYS A 110 -12.05 23.42 -13.00
N ALA A 111 -13.19 22.80 -13.16
CA ALA A 111 -13.92 22.90 -14.41
C ALA A 111 -14.06 24.38 -14.72
N ALA A 112 -13.51 24.77 -15.85
CA ALA A 112 -13.66 26.10 -16.37
C ALA A 112 -15.14 26.37 -16.67
#